data_969849ecafc2fe72bc92aacbc6918254
#
_entry.id   969849ecafc2fe72bc92aacbc6918254
#
_cell.length_a   1.000
_cell.length_b   1.000
_cell.length_c   1.000
_cell.angle_alpha   90.00
_cell.angle_beta   90.00
_cell.angle_gamma   90.00
#
_symmetry.space_group_name_H-M   'P 1'
#
loop_
_entity.id
_entity.type
_entity.pdbx_description
1 polymer ?
#
loop_
_entity_poly.entity_id
_entity_poly.type
_entity_poly.pdbx_seq_one_letter_code
_entity_poly.pdbx_strand_id
1 'polypeptide(L)'
;MKKALLALYLAVCCMLLGGCGGGQEIESCLFVLSMAVDPAPQGNLTVTIKALSGTQEAMGSASAAPSPHPDTGLEQPEQGYIVMSATAPSCLRALNMLSSTTPRTLHLSQLREIVINQTLAQTDATLSILTEIHSMYRANGEAIVVVTPDDAGDFIRRQRAILGVRLSKYLEVLFDHFSQMDTIPADAQLASVIAAMESDTADAAVVYAAGNAFDSAIVLSGAADMDRLPGHLPRTSPAENEYLGSALFSGARMTGTLTGEETGLMLLMMGRARRQSTFIGNALYRTNLPTRIRRRIEEDGTLSVHISMSLRHIAGETTLSQEEIAARIEREAVHVLLRLRAASCDAVGFGRIAIRKSIDIPSWEARNWPEEYERLGVRVSANVTVLQ
;
A
#
# COMPACT_ATOMS: atom_id res chain seq x y z
N MET A 1 -0.90 -3.98 -67.17
CA MET A 1 -0.43 -3.12 -66.05
C MET A 1 -1.43 -3.05 -64.87
N LYS A 2 -2.70 -2.65 -65.03
CA LYS A 2 -3.67 -2.52 -63.91
C LYS A 2 -3.87 -3.82 -63.10
N LYS A 3 -3.92 -5.00 -63.73
CA LYS A 3 -4.06 -6.30 -63.03
C LYS A 3 -2.83 -6.68 -62.22
N ALA A 4 -1.61 -6.34 -62.69
CA ALA A 4 -0.38 -6.60 -61.95
C ALA A 4 -0.24 -5.67 -60.71
N LEU A 5 -0.69 -4.42 -60.84
CA LEU A 5 -0.70 -3.47 -59.73
C LEU A 5 -1.71 -3.87 -58.62
N LEU A 6 -2.88 -4.40 -59.02
CA LEU A 6 -3.89 -4.90 -58.08
C LEU A 6 -3.40 -6.16 -57.37
N ALA A 7 -2.71 -7.07 -58.08
CA ALA A 7 -2.12 -8.26 -57.46
C ALA A 7 -1.01 -7.92 -56.46
N LEU A 8 -0.16 -6.92 -56.77
CA LEU A 8 0.87 -6.44 -55.89
C LEU A 8 0.26 -5.78 -54.62
N TYR A 9 -0.77 -4.96 -54.81
CA TYR A 9 -1.49 -4.33 -53.71
C TYR A 9 -2.13 -5.38 -52.77
N LEU A 10 -2.78 -6.39 -53.33
CA LEU A 10 -3.36 -7.49 -52.54
C LEU A 10 -2.31 -8.29 -51.77
N ALA A 11 -1.14 -8.56 -52.40
CA ALA A 11 -0.03 -9.25 -51.74
C ALA A 11 0.55 -8.45 -50.58
N VAL A 12 0.70 -7.12 -50.77
CA VAL A 12 1.15 -6.22 -49.65
C VAL A 12 0.11 -6.16 -48.53
N CYS A 13 -1.19 -6.09 -48.85
CA CYS A 13 -2.24 -6.15 -47.81
C CYS A 13 -2.24 -7.49 -47.05
N CYS A 14 -2.04 -8.62 -47.73
CA CYS A 14 -1.92 -9.93 -47.05
C CYS A 14 -0.68 -10.04 -46.16
N MET A 15 0.45 -9.44 -46.58
CA MET A 15 1.65 -9.37 -45.71
C MET A 15 1.45 -8.49 -44.48
N LEU A 16 0.66 -7.43 -44.58
CA LEU A 16 0.36 -6.54 -43.44
C LEU A 16 -0.67 -7.13 -42.48
N LEU A 17 -1.49 -8.09 -42.91
CA LEU A 17 -2.48 -8.79 -42.08
C LEU A 17 -1.89 -9.98 -41.32
N GLY A 18 -0.66 -10.40 -41.62
CA GLY A 18 0.03 -11.53 -40.96
C GLY A 18 0.62 -11.24 -39.56
N GLY A 19 0.29 -10.10 -38.95
CA GLY A 19 0.96 -9.58 -37.76
C GLY A 19 0.44 -10.01 -36.38
N CYS A 20 -0.43 -11.00 -36.23
CA CYS A 20 -0.97 -11.42 -34.91
C CYS A 20 -0.59 -12.85 -34.52
N GLY A 21 0.68 -13.18 -34.52
CA GLY A 21 1.18 -14.51 -34.17
C GLY A 21 1.92 -14.62 -32.82
N GLY A 22 1.42 -14.03 -31.75
CA GLY A 22 2.14 -14.06 -30.46
C GLY A 22 1.28 -13.88 -29.20
N GLY A 23 -0.03 -13.92 -29.31
CA GLY A 23 -0.91 -13.88 -28.12
C GLY A 23 -0.86 -15.22 -27.38
N GLN A 24 -0.41 -15.24 -26.13
CA GLN A 24 -0.65 -16.39 -25.26
C GLN A 24 -2.16 -16.52 -25.03
N GLU A 25 -2.67 -17.75 -25.16
CA GLU A 25 -4.06 -18.05 -24.85
C GLU A 25 -4.31 -17.77 -23.35
N ILE A 26 -5.36 -17.01 -23.03
CA ILE A 26 -5.69 -16.64 -21.64
C ILE A 26 -5.83 -17.89 -20.77
N GLU A 27 -6.29 -18.99 -21.33
CA GLU A 27 -6.46 -20.29 -20.66
C GLU A 27 -5.14 -20.95 -20.26
N SER A 28 -4.04 -20.61 -20.97
CA SER A 28 -2.69 -21.07 -20.64
C SER A 28 -2.00 -20.22 -19.55
N CYS A 29 -2.66 -19.16 -19.07
CA CYS A 29 -2.13 -18.22 -18.08
C CYS A 29 -2.73 -18.47 -16.70
N LEU A 30 -1.91 -18.31 -15.66
CA LEU A 30 -2.31 -18.28 -14.28
C LEU A 30 -2.04 -16.87 -13.73
N PHE A 31 -3.12 -16.08 -13.58
CA PHE A 31 -3.02 -14.70 -13.14
C PHE A 31 -2.95 -14.61 -11.61
N VAL A 32 -1.81 -14.16 -11.11
CA VAL A 32 -1.57 -13.92 -9.69
C VAL A 32 -2.22 -12.59 -9.29
N LEU A 33 -3.02 -12.62 -8.22
CA LEU A 33 -3.71 -11.45 -7.67
C LEU A 33 -3.00 -10.88 -6.44
N SER A 34 -2.57 -11.77 -5.54
CA SER A 34 -1.86 -11.41 -4.31
C SER A 34 -0.61 -12.26 -4.19
N MET A 35 0.46 -11.64 -3.74
CA MET A 35 1.73 -12.30 -3.47
C MET A 35 2.20 -11.95 -2.06
N ALA A 36 2.59 -12.95 -1.29
CA ALA A 36 3.12 -12.78 0.06
C ALA A 36 4.56 -13.28 0.14
N VAL A 37 5.36 -12.61 0.95
CA VAL A 37 6.76 -12.97 1.17
C VAL A 37 7.04 -13.00 2.66
N ASP A 38 7.38 -14.18 3.17
CA ASP A 38 7.75 -14.45 4.55
C ASP A 38 9.22 -14.86 4.66
N PRO A 39 9.89 -14.58 5.78
CA PRO A 39 11.21 -15.11 6.03
C PRO A 39 11.14 -16.62 6.27
N ALA A 40 12.16 -17.36 5.80
CA ALA A 40 12.30 -18.78 6.02
C ALA A 40 13.70 -19.12 6.59
N PRO A 41 13.89 -20.32 7.16
CA PRO A 41 15.17 -20.71 7.71
C PRO A 41 16.33 -20.58 6.71
N GLN A 42 17.55 -20.36 7.22
CA GLN A 42 18.79 -20.27 6.43
C GLN A 42 18.81 -19.11 5.42
N GLY A 43 18.08 -18.02 5.68
CA GLY A 43 18.03 -16.87 4.78
C GLY A 43 17.19 -17.09 3.52
N ASN A 44 16.39 -18.15 3.48
CA ASN A 44 15.42 -18.36 2.42
C ASN A 44 14.18 -17.47 2.62
N LEU A 45 13.35 -17.41 1.57
CA LEU A 45 12.06 -16.75 1.55
C LEU A 45 10.96 -17.78 1.24
N THR A 46 9.85 -17.73 1.95
CA THR A 46 8.63 -18.42 1.56
C THR A 46 7.76 -17.45 0.77
N VAL A 47 7.54 -17.77 -0.49
CA VAL A 47 6.66 -17.00 -1.38
C VAL A 47 5.35 -17.74 -1.51
N THR A 48 4.26 -17.07 -1.14
CA THR A 48 2.89 -17.56 -1.31
C THR A 48 2.19 -16.70 -2.35
N ILE A 49 1.51 -17.32 -3.30
CA ILE A 49 0.70 -16.64 -4.31
C ILE A 49 -0.75 -17.06 -4.22
N LYS A 50 -1.67 -16.12 -4.43
CA LYS A 50 -3.10 -16.37 -4.64
C LYS A 50 -3.45 -16.00 -6.07
N ALA A 51 -3.91 -16.97 -6.84
CA ALA A 51 -4.12 -16.83 -8.28
C ALA A 51 -5.50 -17.30 -8.72
N LEU A 52 -5.97 -16.79 -9.87
CA LEU A 52 -7.24 -17.20 -10.49
C LEU A 52 -7.12 -18.62 -11.05
N SER A 53 -7.99 -19.53 -10.64
CA SER A 53 -7.97 -20.92 -11.13
C SER A 53 -8.41 -21.08 -12.61
N GLY A 54 -9.14 -20.10 -13.16
CA GLY A 54 -9.53 -20.06 -14.56
C GLY A 54 -10.51 -21.15 -15.01
N THR A 55 -11.13 -21.91 -14.10
CA THR A 55 -12.16 -22.89 -14.49
C THR A 55 -13.49 -22.19 -14.73
N GLN A 56 -14.06 -22.42 -15.94
CA GLN A 56 -15.39 -21.92 -16.30
C GLN A 56 -16.51 -22.39 -15.35
N GLU A 57 -16.31 -23.50 -14.63
CA GLU A 57 -17.24 -24.01 -13.63
C GLU A 57 -17.44 -23.03 -12.46
N ALA A 58 -16.46 -22.22 -12.12
CA ALA A 58 -16.58 -21.15 -11.14
C ALA A 58 -17.46 -19.97 -11.61
N MET A 59 -17.86 -19.93 -12.88
CA MET A 59 -18.66 -18.82 -13.44
C MET A 59 -20.17 -19.09 -13.45
N GLY A 60 -20.63 -20.31 -13.15
CA GLY A 60 -22.01 -20.71 -13.43
C GLY A 60 -22.85 -21.29 -12.29
N SER A 61 -22.35 -21.54 -11.09
CA SER A 61 -23.18 -22.15 -10.04
C SER A 61 -23.03 -21.47 -8.69
N ALA A 62 -23.87 -20.47 -8.46
CA ALA A 62 -24.16 -19.95 -7.12
C ALA A 62 -25.04 -20.92 -6.28
N SER A 63 -25.07 -22.22 -6.59
CA SER A 63 -25.90 -23.19 -5.88
C SER A 63 -25.34 -24.60 -5.90
N ALA A 64 -24.14 -24.81 -5.37
CA ALA A 64 -23.74 -26.17 -4.97
C ALA A 64 -23.45 -26.17 -3.47
N ALA A 65 -24.27 -26.84 -2.70
CA ALA A 65 -24.05 -27.12 -1.29
C ALA A 65 -22.72 -27.88 -1.10
N PRO A 66 -21.96 -27.64 -0.04
CA PRO A 66 -20.70 -28.31 0.21
C PRO A 66 -20.98 -29.82 0.45
N SER A 67 -20.40 -30.69 -0.37
CA SER A 67 -20.35 -32.11 -0.12
C SER A 67 -19.31 -32.39 0.97
N PRO A 68 -19.66 -33.16 2.00
CA PRO A 68 -18.71 -33.51 3.04
C PRO A 68 -17.78 -34.62 2.54
N HIS A 69 -16.51 -34.29 2.26
CA HIS A 69 -15.44 -35.29 2.17
C HIS A 69 -14.52 -35.21 3.37
N PRO A 70 -14.14 -36.35 3.97
CA PRO A 70 -13.34 -36.37 5.19
C PRO A 70 -11.87 -36.09 4.89
N ASP A 71 -11.30 -35.27 5.77
CA ASP A 71 -9.87 -35.10 6.13
C ASP A 71 -8.80 -35.62 5.16
N THR A 72 -8.41 -34.80 4.21
CA THR A 72 -7.11 -34.93 3.55
C THR A 72 -6.20 -33.71 3.76
N GLY A 73 -6.47 -32.84 4.72
CA GLY A 73 -5.55 -31.73 5.05
C GLY A 73 -5.28 -30.73 3.91
N LEU A 74 -5.93 -30.89 2.78
CA LEU A 74 -5.87 -29.94 1.66
C LEU A 74 -7.09 -29.03 1.78
N GLU A 75 -6.88 -27.78 2.10
CA GLU A 75 -7.92 -26.75 2.09
C GLU A 75 -8.63 -26.79 0.72
N GLN A 76 -9.97 -26.90 0.78
CA GLN A 76 -10.78 -26.85 -0.44
C GLN A 76 -10.50 -25.48 -1.12
N PRO A 77 -10.19 -25.45 -2.42
CA PRO A 77 -9.98 -24.19 -3.10
C PRO A 77 -11.24 -23.32 -2.96
N GLU A 78 -11.10 -22.12 -2.40
CA GLU A 78 -12.15 -21.10 -2.50
C GLU A 78 -12.57 -21.02 -3.96
N GLN A 79 -13.87 -21.04 -4.24
CA GLN A 79 -14.40 -21.11 -5.61
C GLN A 79 -13.69 -20.10 -6.52
N GLY A 80 -12.86 -20.60 -7.42
CA GLY A 80 -12.17 -19.83 -8.44
C GLY A 80 -10.76 -19.32 -8.12
N TYR A 81 -10.18 -19.67 -6.97
CA TYR A 81 -8.80 -19.29 -6.60
C TYR A 81 -7.98 -20.50 -6.16
N ILE A 82 -6.68 -20.43 -6.40
CA ILE A 82 -5.71 -21.38 -5.86
C ILE A 82 -4.65 -20.61 -5.07
N VAL A 83 -4.18 -21.22 -3.98
CA VAL A 83 -3.05 -20.70 -3.20
C VAL A 83 -1.93 -21.72 -3.27
N MET A 84 -0.74 -21.23 -3.60
CA MET A 84 0.46 -22.06 -3.71
C MET A 84 1.61 -21.36 -2.99
N SER A 85 2.49 -22.15 -2.35
CA SER A 85 3.66 -21.62 -1.64
C SER A 85 4.90 -22.42 -2.03
N ALA A 86 6.04 -21.73 -2.11
CA ALA A 86 7.35 -22.35 -2.28
C ALA A 86 8.40 -21.61 -1.45
N THR A 87 9.38 -22.34 -0.94
CA THR A 87 10.49 -21.78 -0.17
C THR A 87 11.79 -21.88 -0.99
N ALA A 88 12.46 -20.75 -1.19
CA ALA A 88 13.67 -20.67 -1.99
C ALA A 88 14.55 -19.48 -1.54
N PRO A 89 15.83 -19.42 -1.99
CA PRO A 89 16.72 -18.29 -1.68
C PRO A 89 16.29 -16.94 -2.26
N SER A 90 15.38 -16.91 -3.25
CA SER A 90 14.86 -15.69 -3.84
C SER A 90 13.43 -15.86 -4.35
N CYS A 91 12.71 -14.74 -4.56
CA CYS A 91 11.35 -14.76 -5.10
C CYS A 91 11.28 -15.40 -6.48
N LEU A 92 12.25 -15.12 -7.36
CA LEU A 92 12.33 -15.74 -8.69
C LEU A 92 12.40 -17.26 -8.61
N ARG A 93 13.27 -17.80 -7.75
CA ARG A 93 13.43 -19.26 -7.60
C ARG A 93 12.15 -19.88 -7.04
N ALA A 94 11.49 -19.25 -6.09
CA ALA A 94 10.21 -19.70 -5.57
C ALA A 94 9.14 -19.73 -6.66
N LEU A 95 9.00 -18.66 -7.43
CA LEU A 95 8.04 -18.59 -8.54
C LEU A 95 8.35 -19.61 -9.63
N ASN A 96 9.61 -19.87 -9.94
CA ASN A 96 10.00 -20.93 -10.88
C ASN A 96 9.64 -22.34 -10.37
N MET A 97 9.81 -22.58 -9.06
CA MET A 97 9.34 -23.83 -8.43
C MET A 97 7.83 -23.98 -8.57
N LEU A 98 7.07 -22.93 -8.28
CA LEU A 98 5.60 -22.93 -8.43
C LEU A 98 5.20 -23.15 -9.89
N SER A 99 5.90 -22.55 -10.84
CA SER A 99 5.66 -22.73 -12.28
C SER A 99 5.86 -24.19 -12.72
N SER A 100 6.75 -24.94 -12.06
CA SER A 100 6.98 -26.35 -12.40
C SER A 100 5.87 -27.29 -11.92
N THR A 101 4.98 -26.82 -11.06
CA THR A 101 3.86 -27.59 -10.48
C THR A 101 2.51 -27.30 -11.14
N THR A 102 2.47 -26.38 -12.10
CA THR A 102 1.25 -26.00 -12.82
C THR A 102 1.46 -26.08 -14.33
N PRO A 103 0.47 -26.55 -15.12
CA PRO A 103 0.55 -26.53 -16.58
C PRO A 103 0.36 -25.13 -17.18
N ARG A 104 0.19 -24.10 -16.34
CA ARG A 104 -0.08 -22.72 -16.76
C ARG A 104 1.12 -21.81 -16.44
N THR A 105 1.34 -20.82 -17.29
CA THR A 105 2.37 -19.80 -17.05
C THR A 105 1.91 -18.79 -16.01
N LEU A 106 2.74 -18.53 -15.01
CA LEU A 106 2.47 -17.49 -14.00
C LEU A 106 2.57 -16.10 -14.61
N HIS A 107 1.55 -15.27 -14.39
CA HIS A 107 1.50 -13.88 -14.80
C HIS A 107 1.23 -12.94 -13.64
N LEU A 108 2.15 -12.00 -13.40
CA LEU A 108 2.02 -10.97 -12.36
C LEU A 108 1.38 -9.65 -12.89
N SER A 109 0.95 -9.61 -14.15
CA SER A 109 0.32 -8.42 -14.74
C SER A 109 -1.01 -8.01 -14.08
N GLN A 110 -1.65 -8.94 -13.37
CA GLN A 110 -2.88 -8.69 -12.61
C GLN A 110 -2.65 -8.60 -11.10
N LEU A 111 -1.39 -8.53 -10.68
CA LEU A 111 -1.03 -8.41 -9.28
C LEU A 111 -1.66 -7.13 -8.69
N ARG A 112 -2.38 -7.26 -7.58
CA ARG A 112 -3.05 -6.17 -6.88
C ARG A 112 -2.31 -5.74 -5.63
N GLU A 113 -1.63 -6.71 -4.97
CA GLU A 113 -0.87 -6.43 -3.77
C GLU A 113 0.34 -7.37 -3.62
N ILE A 114 1.33 -6.84 -2.92
CA ILE A 114 2.49 -7.57 -2.43
C ILE A 114 2.52 -7.39 -0.91
N VAL A 115 2.35 -8.47 -0.17
CA VAL A 115 2.34 -8.48 1.29
C VAL A 115 3.70 -8.97 1.79
N ILE A 116 4.38 -8.16 2.57
CA ILE A 116 5.70 -8.49 3.15
C ILE A 116 5.55 -8.66 4.66
N ASN A 117 6.06 -9.75 5.19
CA ASN A 117 6.12 -9.96 6.63
C ASN A 117 6.98 -8.86 7.28
N GLN A 118 6.54 -8.32 8.41
CA GLN A 118 7.21 -7.22 9.13
C GLN A 118 8.66 -7.58 9.51
N THR A 119 8.91 -8.81 9.95
CA THR A 119 10.28 -9.23 10.32
C THR A 119 11.23 -9.15 9.13
N LEU A 120 10.74 -9.51 7.93
CA LEU A 120 11.48 -9.37 6.70
C LEU A 120 11.63 -7.90 6.29
N ALA A 121 10.58 -7.10 6.41
CA ALA A 121 10.59 -5.67 6.12
C ALA A 121 11.59 -4.89 6.99
N GLN A 122 11.86 -5.35 8.20
CA GLN A 122 12.87 -4.79 9.12
C GLN A 122 14.32 -5.14 8.72
N THR A 123 14.53 -5.80 7.59
CA THR A 123 15.85 -6.07 7.01
C THR A 123 16.08 -5.23 5.75
N ASP A 124 17.32 -5.18 5.26
CA ASP A 124 17.65 -4.46 4.01
C ASP A 124 17.22 -5.21 2.74
N ALA A 125 16.60 -6.40 2.89
CA ALA A 125 16.20 -7.23 1.76
C ALA A 125 14.96 -6.68 1.00
N THR A 126 14.18 -5.79 1.60
CA THR A 126 12.89 -5.35 1.06
C THR A 126 13.01 -4.76 -0.34
N LEU A 127 13.94 -3.83 -0.55
CA LEU A 127 14.15 -3.21 -1.86
C LEU A 127 14.54 -4.24 -2.93
N SER A 128 15.46 -5.15 -2.61
CA SER A 128 15.89 -6.18 -3.56
C SER A 128 14.74 -7.12 -3.94
N ILE A 129 13.89 -7.49 -2.97
CA ILE A 129 12.69 -8.31 -3.20
C ILE A 129 11.70 -7.60 -4.12
N LEU A 130 11.36 -6.34 -3.82
CA LEU A 130 10.42 -5.57 -4.63
C LEU A 130 10.94 -5.34 -6.05
N THR A 131 12.24 -5.01 -6.19
CA THR A 131 12.90 -4.82 -7.49
C THR A 131 12.95 -6.12 -8.29
N GLU A 132 13.24 -7.26 -7.64
CA GLU A 132 13.21 -8.59 -8.25
C GLU A 132 11.81 -8.89 -8.80
N ILE A 133 10.76 -8.70 -8.01
CA ILE A 133 9.38 -8.92 -8.44
C ILE A 133 9.02 -8.01 -9.62
N HIS A 134 9.33 -6.71 -9.53
CA HIS A 134 8.99 -5.73 -10.55
C HIS A 134 9.68 -6.00 -11.90
N SER A 135 10.97 -6.34 -11.86
CA SER A 135 11.81 -6.45 -13.06
C SER A 135 11.55 -7.71 -13.86
N MET A 136 11.29 -8.86 -13.21
CA MET A 136 11.36 -10.17 -13.86
C MET A 136 10.06 -10.65 -14.47
N TYR A 137 8.93 -10.28 -13.93
CA TYR A 137 7.63 -10.82 -14.35
C TYR A 137 6.69 -9.78 -14.94
N ARG A 138 7.20 -8.58 -15.26
CA ARG A 138 6.35 -7.44 -15.66
C ARG A 138 5.18 -7.29 -14.68
N ALA A 139 5.50 -7.36 -13.39
CA ALA A 139 4.50 -7.19 -12.36
C ALA A 139 3.81 -5.84 -12.54
N ASN A 140 2.53 -5.79 -12.21
CA ASN A 140 1.79 -4.54 -12.24
C ASN A 140 2.44 -3.54 -11.27
N GLY A 141 3.00 -2.45 -11.80
CA GLY A 141 3.63 -1.39 -11.00
C GLY A 141 2.66 -0.65 -10.08
N GLU A 142 1.36 -0.77 -10.33
CA GLU A 142 0.28 -0.24 -9.50
C GLU A 142 -0.13 -1.18 -8.34
N ALA A 143 0.50 -2.37 -8.23
CA ALA A 143 0.25 -3.27 -7.11
C ALA A 143 0.62 -2.58 -5.79
N ILE A 144 -0.24 -2.69 -4.79
CA ILE A 144 -0.04 -2.04 -3.48
C ILE A 144 0.94 -2.86 -2.65
N VAL A 145 1.94 -2.20 -2.08
CA VAL A 145 2.87 -2.80 -1.12
C VAL A 145 2.27 -2.69 0.28
N VAL A 146 2.18 -3.83 0.94
CA VAL A 146 1.59 -3.99 2.27
C VAL A 146 2.63 -4.63 3.18
N VAL A 147 2.75 -4.15 4.41
CA VAL A 147 3.51 -4.84 5.47
C VAL A 147 2.54 -5.37 6.52
N THR A 148 2.74 -6.59 6.96
CA THR A 148 1.92 -7.22 8.00
C THR A 148 2.78 -7.81 9.13
N PRO A 149 2.37 -7.68 10.41
CA PRO A 149 3.01 -8.36 11.53
C PRO A 149 2.67 -9.88 11.54
N ASP A 150 1.63 -10.29 10.82
CA ASP A 150 1.20 -11.68 10.68
C ASP A 150 2.13 -12.45 9.73
N ASP A 151 1.94 -13.77 9.64
CA ASP A 151 2.41 -14.55 8.49
C ASP A 151 1.73 -13.99 7.23
N ALA A 152 2.54 -13.54 6.27
CA ALA A 152 2.03 -12.87 5.08
C ALA A 152 1.28 -13.83 4.16
N GLY A 153 1.71 -15.10 4.12
CA GLY A 153 1.00 -16.17 3.41
C GLY A 153 -0.38 -16.42 3.98
N ASP A 154 -0.52 -16.48 5.31
CA ASP A 154 -1.81 -16.63 5.98
C ASP A 154 -2.70 -15.40 5.79
N PHE A 155 -2.10 -14.20 5.78
CA PHE A 155 -2.82 -12.96 5.49
C PHE A 155 -3.52 -13.03 4.13
N ILE A 156 -2.82 -13.43 3.06
CA ILE A 156 -3.46 -13.55 1.74
C ILE A 156 -4.39 -14.77 1.61
N ARG A 157 -4.17 -15.86 2.38
CA ARG A 157 -5.09 -16.99 2.41
C ARG A 157 -6.46 -16.61 2.97
N ARG A 158 -6.49 -15.77 4.01
CA ARG A 158 -7.72 -15.28 4.65
C ARG A 158 -8.52 -14.29 3.81
N GLN A 159 -7.93 -13.70 2.76
CA GLN A 159 -8.63 -12.72 1.93
C GLN A 159 -9.83 -13.33 1.21
N ARG A 160 -10.98 -12.71 1.35
CA ARG A 160 -12.24 -13.11 0.71
C ARG A 160 -12.97 -11.90 0.15
N ALA A 161 -13.66 -12.10 -0.96
CA ALA A 161 -14.58 -11.11 -1.50
C ALA A 161 -15.92 -11.16 -0.75
N ILE A 162 -16.14 -10.18 0.12
CA ILE A 162 -17.34 -10.15 1.00
C ILE A 162 -18.59 -9.56 0.35
N LEU A 163 -18.48 -9.00 -0.87
CA LEU A 163 -19.55 -8.24 -1.53
C LEU A 163 -20.14 -8.97 -2.76
N GLY A 164 -20.00 -10.30 -2.87
CA GLY A 164 -20.56 -11.07 -3.98
C GLY A 164 -19.91 -10.80 -5.35
N VAL A 165 -18.75 -10.15 -5.37
CA VAL A 165 -17.93 -9.91 -6.56
C VAL A 165 -16.70 -10.81 -6.54
N ARG A 166 -16.01 -10.97 -7.67
CA ARG A 166 -14.74 -11.71 -7.72
C ARG A 166 -13.68 -10.98 -6.87
N LEU A 167 -12.79 -11.75 -6.23
CA LEU A 167 -11.71 -11.18 -5.39
C LEU A 167 -10.85 -10.15 -6.13
N SER A 168 -10.54 -10.38 -7.41
CA SER A 168 -9.80 -9.41 -8.24
C SER A 168 -10.50 -8.05 -8.32
N LYS A 169 -11.82 -8.05 -8.53
CA LYS A 169 -12.60 -6.81 -8.55
C LYS A 169 -12.78 -6.22 -7.16
N TYR A 170 -12.93 -7.08 -6.15
CA TYR A 170 -12.99 -6.64 -4.76
C TYR A 170 -11.71 -5.90 -4.34
N LEU A 171 -10.53 -6.48 -4.60
CA LEU A 171 -9.24 -5.84 -4.28
C LEU A 171 -9.03 -4.55 -5.07
N GLU A 172 -9.38 -4.54 -6.36
CA GLU A 172 -9.31 -3.33 -7.18
C GLU A 172 -10.12 -2.19 -6.57
N VAL A 173 -11.39 -2.43 -6.27
CA VAL A 173 -12.28 -1.41 -5.68
C VAL A 173 -11.83 -1.02 -4.27
N LEU A 174 -11.32 -1.99 -3.48
CA LEU A 174 -10.80 -1.73 -2.14
C LEU A 174 -9.60 -0.78 -2.19
N PHE A 175 -8.64 -1.03 -3.08
CA PHE A 175 -7.44 -0.19 -3.22
C PHE A 175 -7.74 1.16 -3.87
N ASP A 176 -8.67 1.22 -4.80
CA ASP A 176 -9.19 2.50 -5.30
C ASP A 176 -9.84 3.31 -4.17
N HIS A 177 -10.58 2.65 -3.27
CA HIS A 177 -11.18 3.29 -2.12
C HIS A 177 -10.10 3.81 -1.13
N PHE A 178 -9.00 3.10 -0.95
CA PHE A 178 -7.88 3.54 -0.11
C PHE A 178 -7.33 4.90 -0.57
N SER A 179 -7.31 5.15 -1.88
CA SER A 179 -6.92 6.45 -2.41
C SER A 179 -7.81 7.61 -1.93
N GLN A 180 -9.00 7.31 -1.40
CA GLN A 180 -9.97 8.27 -0.87
C GLN A 180 -9.96 8.33 0.67
N MET A 181 -9.25 7.40 1.33
CA MET A 181 -9.10 7.36 2.78
C MET A 181 -7.81 8.06 3.17
N ASP A 182 -7.89 8.92 4.18
CA ASP A 182 -6.71 9.61 4.72
C ASP A 182 -6.02 8.81 5.85
N THR A 183 -6.38 7.55 6.05
CA THR A 183 -5.83 6.66 7.09
C THR A 183 -4.87 5.62 6.55
N ILE A 184 -4.57 5.67 5.25
CA ILE A 184 -3.74 4.71 4.51
C ILE A 184 -2.91 5.47 3.46
N PRO A 185 -1.61 5.15 3.27
CA PRO A 185 -0.77 5.81 2.27
C PRO A 185 -1.29 5.60 0.85
N ALA A 186 -1.57 6.69 0.14
CA ALA A 186 -2.07 6.63 -1.24
C ALA A 186 -1.00 6.24 -2.27
N ASP A 187 0.28 6.42 -1.95
CA ASP A 187 1.42 6.20 -2.87
C ASP A 187 2.17 4.89 -2.59
N ALA A 188 1.48 3.92 -2.01
CA ALA A 188 2.07 2.61 -1.70
C ALA A 188 2.14 1.66 -2.91
N GLN A 189 2.04 2.19 -4.15
CA GLN A 189 2.22 1.40 -5.36
C GLN A 189 3.68 0.94 -5.50
N LEU A 190 3.88 -0.27 -5.99
CA LEU A 190 5.18 -0.93 -6.16
C LEU A 190 6.24 -0.01 -6.80
N ALA A 191 5.90 0.59 -7.95
CA ALA A 191 6.84 1.47 -8.65
C ALA A 191 7.20 2.73 -7.83
N SER A 192 6.23 3.32 -7.13
CA SER A 192 6.44 4.49 -6.27
C SER A 192 7.27 4.16 -5.03
N VAL A 193 7.03 2.98 -4.44
CA VAL A 193 7.76 2.51 -3.25
C VAL A 193 9.22 2.23 -3.60
N ILE A 194 9.50 1.53 -4.71
CA ILE A 194 10.87 1.30 -5.19
C ILE A 194 11.58 2.65 -5.42
N ALA A 195 10.94 3.57 -6.14
CA ALA A 195 11.52 4.88 -6.40
C ALA A 195 11.79 5.71 -5.13
N ALA A 196 10.95 5.56 -4.09
CA ALA A 196 11.17 6.22 -2.80
C ALA A 196 12.30 5.58 -2.01
N MET A 197 12.39 4.24 -2.01
CA MET A 197 13.46 3.50 -1.32
C MET A 197 14.85 3.70 -1.97
N GLU A 198 14.89 3.96 -3.29
CA GLU A 198 16.12 4.28 -4.03
C GLU A 198 16.48 5.78 -3.94
N SER A 199 15.58 6.61 -3.39
CA SER A 199 15.78 8.05 -3.30
C SER A 199 16.62 8.41 -2.08
N ASP A 200 17.51 9.36 -2.24
CA ASP A 200 18.28 10.03 -1.17
C ASP A 200 17.56 11.28 -0.63
N THR A 201 16.37 11.62 -1.14
CA THR A 201 15.64 12.86 -0.82
C THR A 201 14.28 12.66 -0.18
N ALA A 202 13.81 11.44 -0.08
CA ALA A 202 12.54 11.09 0.56
C ALA A 202 12.49 9.58 0.81
N ASP A 203 11.74 9.19 1.83
CA ASP A 203 11.55 7.80 2.21
C ASP A 203 10.13 7.29 1.92
N ALA A 204 9.97 5.97 1.92
CA ALA A 204 8.69 5.34 1.65
C ALA A 204 7.85 5.21 2.93
N ALA A 205 6.54 5.40 2.79
CA ALA A 205 5.54 4.94 3.72
C ALA A 205 4.57 4.03 2.96
N VAL A 206 4.42 2.79 3.41
CA VAL A 206 3.56 1.79 2.75
C VAL A 206 2.41 1.39 3.65
N VAL A 207 1.43 0.68 3.09
CA VAL A 207 0.25 0.26 3.84
C VAL A 207 0.65 -0.72 4.95
N TYR A 208 0.16 -0.48 6.17
CA TYR A 208 0.27 -1.44 7.26
C TYR A 208 -1.07 -2.17 7.42
N ALA A 209 -1.04 -3.49 7.56
CA ALA A 209 -2.25 -4.31 7.62
C ALA A 209 -2.05 -5.53 8.52
N ALA A 210 -3.13 -5.96 9.20
CA ALA A 210 -3.10 -7.16 10.03
C ALA A 210 -4.43 -7.91 10.00
N GLY A 211 -4.45 -9.16 10.40
CA GLY A 211 -5.67 -9.89 10.69
C GLY A 211 -6.37 -9.30 11.91
N ASN A 212 -7.69 -9.25 11.89
CA ASN A 212 -8.46 -8.78 13.04
C ASN A 212 -8.36 -9.79 14.18
N ALA A 213 -7.69 -9.40 15.26
CA ALA A 213 -7.56 -10.17 16.50
C ALA A 213 -8.46 -9.62 17.64
N PHE A 214 -9.43 -8.77 17.30
CA PHE A 214 -10.28 -8.15 18.28
C PHE A 214 -11.14 -9.18 19.02
N ASP A 215 -11.00 -9.21 20.34
CA ASP A 215 -11.88 -9.97 21.22
C ASP A 215 -13.10 -9.12 21.56
N SER A 216 -14.29 -9.62 21.21
CA SER A 216 -15.56 -8.97 21.51
C SER A 216 -15.83 -8.81 23.01
N ALA A 217 -15.08 -9.52 23.88
CA ALA A 217 -15.14 -9.35 25.33
C ALA A 217 -14.48 -8.07 25.83
N ILE A 218 -13.66 -7.38 25.02
CA ILE A 218 -13.09 -6.10 25.37
C ILE A 218 -14.19 -5.04 25.29
N VAL A 219 -14.63 -4.58 26.44
CA VAL A 219 -15.58 -3.46 26.56
C VAL A 219 -14.92 -2.20 26.03
N LEU A 220 -15.48 -1.64 24.99
CA LEU A 220 -15.06 -0.38 24.43
C LEU A 220 -15.38 0.75 25.41
N SER A 221 -14.39 1.23 26.09
CA SER A 221 -14.49 2.49 26.83
C SER A 221 -13.99 3.62 25.92
N GLY A 222 -14.89 4.39 25.35
CA GLY A 222 -14.50 5.61 24.65
C GLY A 222 -14.68 5.61 23.13
N ALA A 223 -14.16 6.62 22.49
CA ALA A 223 -14.34 6.86 21.08
C ALA A 223 -13.76 5.73 20.22
N ALA A 224 -14.55 5.26 19.28
CA ALA A 224 -14.09 4.40 18.19
C ALA A 224 -13.34 5.31 17.21
N ASP A 225 -12.10 5.63 17.53
CA ASP A 225 -11.21 6.40 16.69
C ASP A 225 -10.29 5.48 15.85
N MET A 226 -9.69 6.04 14.84
CA MET A 226 -8.72 5.39 13.99
C MET A 226 -7.28 5.55 14.51
N ASP A 227 -7.13 6.03 15.75
CA ASP A 227 -5.83 6.12 16.44
C ASP A 227 -5.39 4.75 16.97
N ARG A 228 -5.36 3.79 16.04
CA ARG A 228 -5.03 2.39 16.29
C ARG A 228 -4.17 1.84 15.15
N LEU A 229 -3.46 0.79 15.46
CA LEU A 229 -2.85 -0.08 14.45
C LEU A 229 -3.89 -1.11 13.97
N PRO A 230 -3.72 -1.67 12.77
CA PRO A 230 -4.59 -2.72 12.24
C PRO A 230 -4.53 -3.96 13.12
N GLY A 231 -5.58 -4.77 13.09
CA GLY A 231 -5.76 -5.95 13.94
C GLY A 231 -6.48 -5.65 15.25
N HIS A 232 -6.63 -4.39 15.63
CA HIS A 232 -7.20 -3.97 16.92
C HIS A 232 -8.47 -3.11 16.78
N LEU A 233 -9.04 -3.04 15.57
CA LEU A 233 -10.30 -2.31 15.38
C LEU A 233 -11.44 -3.06 16.06
N PRO A 234 -12.24 -2.37 16.91
CA PRO A 234 -13.36 -2.96 17.63
C PRO A 234 -14.56 -3.17 16.70
N ARG A 235 -14.48 -4.15 15.82
CA ARG A 235 -15.51 -4.42 14.82
C ARG A 235 -15.82 -5.90 14.69
N THR A 236 -17.01 -6.19 14.22
CA THR A 236 -17.40 -7.51 13.70
C THR A 236 -17.64 -7.36 12.20
N SER A 237 -16.91 -8.11 11.40
CA SER A 237 -17.01 -8.08 9.93
C SER A 237 -16.57 -9.42 9.36
N PRO A 238 -17.19 -9.88 8.25
CA PRO A 238 -16.69 -11.04 7.52
C PRO A 238 -15.32 -10.82 6.87
N ALA A 239 -14.85 -9.56 6.73
CA ALA A 239 -13.50 -9.28 6.33
C ALA A 239 -12.55 -9.51 7.51
N GLU A 240 -11.67 -10.48 7.39
CA GLU A 240 -10.73 -10.84 8.45
C GLU A 240 -9.52 -9.88 8.50
N ASN A 241 -9.13 -9.31 7.37
CA ASN A 241 -7.98 -8.39 7.28
C ASN A 241 -8.40 -6.93 7.47
N GLU A 242 -7.52 -6.18 8.11
CA GLU A 242 -7.61 -4.72 8.33
C GLU A 242 -6.43 -4.04 7.67
N TYR A 243 -6.71 -2.99 6.91
CA TYR A 243 -5.73 -2.11 6.31
C TYR A 243 -5.85 -0.75 6.97
N LEU A 244 -4.85 -0.33 7.74
CA LEU A 244 -4.92 0.89 8.53
C LEU A 244 -3.52 1.37 8.93
N GLY A 245 -3.24 2.63 8.73
CA GLY A 245 -1.95 3.20 9.11
C GLY A 245 -0.84 2.92 8.11
N SER A 246 0.39 3.16 8.52
CA SER A 246 1.57 3.10 7.68
C SER A 246 2.71 2.34 8.33
N ALA A 247 3.45 1.56 7.54
CA ALA A 247 4.80 1.13 7.83
C ALA A 247 5.78 2.14 7.24
N LEU A 248 6.71 2.62 8.06
CA LEU A 248 7.70 3.64 7.73
C LEU A 248 9.02 2.98 7.34
N PHE A 249 9.64 3.46 6.29
CA PHE A 249 10.94 2.98 5.85
C PHE A 249 11.97 4.10 5.91
N SER A 250 13.20 3.72 6.23
CA SER A 250 14.39 4.52 6.00
C SER A 250 15.23 3.75 4.99
N GLY A 251 15.32 4.27 3.77
CA GLY A 251 15.82 3.51 2.64
C GLY A 251 15.05 2.19 2.43
N ALA A 252 15.75 1.05 2.46
CA ALA A 252 15.16 -0.28 2.25
C ALA A 252 14.58 -0.94 3.51
N ARG A 253 14.79 -0.38 4.70
CA ARG A 253 14.47 -0.99 5.99
C ARG A 253 13.28 -0.33 6.66
N MET A 254 12.31 -1.13 7.10
CA MET A 254 11.23 -0.67 7.95
C MET A 254 11.77 -0.28 9.33
N THR A 255 11.43 0.94 9.79
CA THR A 255 11.93 1.53 11.03
C THR A 255 10.83 1.92 12.02
N GLY A 256 9.56 1.91 11.60
CA GLY A 256 8.46 2.27 12.47
C GLY A 256 7.09 2.08 11.83
N THR A 257 6.07 2.45 12.58
CA THR A 257 4.66 2.44 12.15
C THR A 257 3.96 3.72 12.58
N LEU A 258 2.92 4.10 11.86
CA LEU A 258 1.94 5.11 12.25
C LEU A 258 0.55 4.49 12.34
N THR A 259 -0.26 4.97 13.27
CA THR A 259 -1.69 4.64 13.34
C THR A 259 -2.45 5.24 12.16
N GLY A 260 -3.74 4.94 12.03
CA GLY A 260 -4.56 5.54 10.97
C GLY A 260 -4.63 7.07 11.06
N GLU A 261 -4.83 7.63 12.26
CA GLU A 261 -4.90 9.09 12.45
C GLU A 261 -3.54 9.76 12.22
N GLU A 262 -2.47 9.18 12.73
CA GLU A 262 -1.12 9.68 12.48
C GLU A 262 -0.76 9.67 10.99
N THR A 263 -1.18 8.62 10.25
CA THR A 263 -1.04 8.54 8.80
C THR A 263 -1.81 9.67 8.12
N GLY A 264 -3.03 9.96 8.57
CA GLY A 264 -3.82 11.09 8.07
C GLY A 264 -3.11 12.43 8.22
N LEU A 265 -2.49 12.67 9.37
CA LEU A 265 -1.70 13.89 9.61
C LEU A 265 -0.43 13.93 8.76
N MET A 266 0.24 12.79 8.56
CA MET A 266 1.37 12.68 7.63
C MET A 266 0.92 13.07 6.21
N LEU A 267 -0.17 12.49 5.70
CA LEU A 267 -0.72 12.80 4.38
C LEU A 267 -1.14 14.27 4.26
N LEU A 268 -1.71 14.84 5.33
CA LEU A 268 -2.02 16.26 5.39
C LEU A 268 -0.75 17.10 5.21
N MET A 269 0.31 16.82 5.97
CA MET A 269 1.60 17.54 5.87
C MET A 269 2.29 17.33 4.52
N MET A 270 2.07 16.19 3.86
CA MET A 270 2.51 15.96 2.47
C MET A 270 1.72 16.79 1.44
N GLY A 271 0.59 17.41 1.83
CA GLY A 271 -0.34 18.08 0.93
C GLY A 271 -1.18 17.10 0.11
N ARG A 272 -1.35 15.89 0.60
CA ARG A 272 -2.08 14.78 -0.06
C ARG A 272 -3.37 14.41 0.63
N ALA A 273 -3.72 15.05 1.76
CA ALA A 273 -5.00 14.84 2.42
C ALA A 273 -6.15 15.18 1.47
N ARG A 274 -7.15 14.32 1.49
CA ARG A 274 -8.38 14.49 0.72
C ARG A 274 -9.48 15.01 1.62
N ARG A 275 -10.73 14.68 1.37
CA ARG A 275 -11.87 15.09 2.24
C ARG A 275 -11.90 14.24 3.50
N GLN A 276 -11.01 14.54 4.41
CA GLN A 276 -10.93 13.85 5.69
C GLN A 276 -12.08 14.30 6.59
N SER A 277 -12.73 13.32 7.22
CA SER A 277 -13.59 13.56 8.38
C SER A 277 -12.81 13.15 9.62
N THR A 278 -12.69 14.05 10.58
CA THR A 278 -11.96 13.81 11.83
C THR A 278 -12.79 14.21 13.03
N PHE A 279 -12.63 13.49 14.12
CA PHE A 279 -13.18 13.88 15.41
C PHE A 279 -12.22 14.81 16.14
N ILE A 280 -12.71 15.95 16.59
CA ILE A 280 -11.98 16.88 17.44
C ILE A 280 -12.84 17.10 18.68
N GLY A 281 -12.44 16.49 19.82
CA GLY A 281 -13.32 16.33 20.95
C GLY A 281 -14.53 15.44 20.61
N ASN A 282 -15.73 15.89 20.91
CA ASN A 282 -16.98 15.16 20.61
C ASN A 282 -17.63 15.59 19.28
N ALA A 283 -16.98 16.48 18.53
CA ALA A 283 -17.52 17.00 17.27
C ALA A 283 -16.83 16.38 16.06
N LEU A 284 -17.62 16.04 15.05
CA LEU A 284 -17.16 15.56 13.76
C LEU A 284 -16.99 16.74 12.81
N TYR A 285 -15.82 16.88 12.27
CA TYR A 285 -15.47 17.88 11.26
C TYR A 285 -15.09 17.22 9.94
N ARG A 286 -15.33 17.92 8.84
CA ARG A 286 -14.85 17.54 7.51
C ARG A 286 -13.96 18.64 6.96
N THR A 287 -12.81 18.22 6.45
CA THR A 287 -11.90 19.14 5.76
C THR A 287 -12.56 19.67 4.49
N ASN A 288 -12.63 21.00 4.37
CA ASN A 288 -13.09 21.68 3.17
C ASN A 288 -11.87 22.08 2.33
N LEU A 289 -11.75 21.51 1.14
CA LEU A 289 -10.62 21.76 0.25
C LEU A 289 -10.77 23.09 -0.50
N PRO A 290 -9.66 23.73 -0.91
CA PRO A 290 -8.29 23.23 -0.82
C PRO A 290 -7.61 23.54 0.52
N THR A 291 -6.87 22.55 1.04
CA THR A 291 -5.93 22.76 2.14
C THR A 291 -4.59 23.26 1.57
N ARG A 292 -4.01 24.27 2.19
CA ARG A 292 -2.72 24.83 1.77
C ARG A 292 -1.64 24.42 2.76
N ILE A 293 -0.64 23.72 2.27
CA ILE A 293 0.50 23.24 3.06
C ILE A 293 1.76 23.90 2.53
N ARG A 294 2.53 24.50 3.44
CA ARG A 294 3.87 25.05 3.13
C ARG A 294 4.88 24.36 4.02
N ARG A 295 5.85 23.72 3.41
CA ARG A 295 6.98 23.06 4.08
C ARG A 295 8.24 23.87 3.81
N ARG A 296 9.06 24.07 4.84
CA ARG A 296 10.31 24.80 4.75
C ARG A 296 11.37 24.19 5.67
N ILE A 297 12.62 24.46 5.37
CA ILE A 297 13.74 24.30 6.29
C ILE A 297 14.17 25.71 6.60
N GLU A 298 13.99 26.13 7.86
CA GLU A 298 14.34 27.48 8.32
C GLU A 298 15.86 27.67 8.33
N GLU A 299 16.31 28.90 8.55
CA GLU A 299 17.75 29.20 8.59
C GLU A 299 18.47 28.54 9.78
N ASP A 300 17.76 28.30 10.87
CA ASP A 300 18.25 27.58 12.06
C ASP A 300 18.23 26.05 11.90
N GLY A 301 17.88 25.54 10.70
CA GLY A 301 17.72 24.12 10.42
C GLY A 301 16.41 23.52 10.84
N THR A 302 15.46 24.26 11.42
CA THR A 302 14.16 23.73 11.86
C THR A 302 13.30 23.33 10.66
N LEU A 303 12.77 22.09 10.69
CA LEU A 303 11.75 21.60 9.75
C LEU A 303 10.42 22.26 10.10
N SER A 304 9.90 23.12 9.23
CA SER A 304 8.65 23.81 9.49
C SER A 304 7.55 23.40 8.52
N VAL A 305 6.33 23.20 9.06
CA VAL A 305 5.11 22.96 8.29
C VAL A 305 4.08 24.00 8.70
N HIS A 306 3.57 24.73 7.71
CA HIS A 306 2.43 25.63 7.91
C HIS A 306 1.19 25.06 7.23
N ILE A 307 0.13 24.83 8.01
CA ILE A 307 -1.13 24.25 7.59
C ILE A 307 -2.21 25.36 7.57
N SER A 308 -2.82 25.62 6.43
CA SER A 308 -3.99 26.49 6.35
C SER A 308 -5.16 25.69 5.81
N MET A 309 -6.21 25.54 6.61
CA MET A 309 -7.35 24.71 6.25
C MET A 309 -8.68 25.27 6.74
N SER A 310 -9.75 24.86 6.07
CA SER A 310 -11.11 25.13 6.51
C SER A 310 -11.76 23.81 6.92
N LEU A 311 -12.40 23.81 8.06
CA LEU A 311 -13.17 22.68 8.59
C LEU A 311 -14.66 23.03 8.55
N ARG A 312 -15.49 22.09 8.09
CA ARG A 312 -16.93 22.18 8.22
C ARG A 312 -17.39 21.33 9.38
N HIS A 313 -18.11 21.90 10.32
CA HIS A 313 -18.76 21.14 11.37
C HIS A 313 -19.88 20.27 10.77
N ILE A 314 -19.91 18.99 11.10
CA ILE A 314 -20.87 18.02 10.56
C ILE A 314 -21.84 17.56 11.64
N ALA A 315 -21.36 17.20 12.83
CA ALA A 315 -22.18 16.66 13.91
C ALA A 315 -21.45 16.76 15.25
N GLY A 316 -22.20 16.56 16.34
CA GLY A 316 -21.70 16.59 17.71
C GLY A 316 -21.65 18.02 18.30
N GLU A 317 -21.37 18.10 19.58
CA GLU A 317 -21.22 19.40 20.25
C GLU A 317 -19.76 19.85 20.20
N THR A 318 -19.55 21.06 19.67
CA THR A 318 -18.22 21.68 19.74
C THR A 318 -18.18 22.65 20.91
N THR A 319 -17.21 22.39 21.81
CA THR A 319 -16.89 23.29 22.92
C THR A 319 -15.57 24.04 22.68
N LEU A 320 -14.86 23.69 21.60
CA LEU A 320 -13.54 24.21 21.29
C LEU A 320 -13.63 25.42 20.37
N SER A 321 -12.84 26.44 20.68
CA SER A 321 -12.61 27.58 19.79
C SER A 321 -11.76 27.19 18.59
N GLN A 322 -11.71 28.04 17.57
CA GLN A 322 -10.87 27.80 16.38
C GLN A 322 -9.39 27.73 16.75
N GLU A 323 -8.95 28.53 17.73
CA GLU A 323 -7.59 28.56 18.25
C GLU A 323 -7.25 27.26 18.97
N GLU A 324 -8.18 26.71 19.76
CA GLU A 324 -7.98 25.42 20.44
C GLU A 324 -7.92 24.25 19.46
N ILE A 325 -8.74 24.28 18.41
CA ILE A 325 -8.71 23.31 17.32
C ILE A 325 -7.35 23.40 16.58
N ALA A 326 -6.90 24.61 16.24
CA ALA A 326 -5.62 24.82 15.59
C ALA A 326 -4.47 24.31 16.47
N ALA A 327 -4.45 24.67 17.76
CA ALA A 327 -3.43 24.24 18.71
C ALA A 327 -3.42 22.70 18.91
N ARG A 328 -4.56 22.04 18.80
CA ARG A 328 -4.64 20.57 18.83
C ARG A 328 -3.99 19.97 17.58
N ILE A 329 -4.35 20.44 16.39
CA ILE A 329 -3.76 19.98 15.13
C ILE A 329 -2.24 20.21 15.12
N GLU A 330 -1.77 21.35 15.62
CA GLU A 330 -0.33 21.63 15.73
C GLU A 330 0.37 20.61 16.60
N ARG A 331 -0.15 20.32 17.81
CA ARG A 331 0.47 19.34 18.72
C ARG A 331 0.52 17.94 18.13
N GLU A 332 -0.58 17.48 17.52
CA GLU A 332 -0.67 16.17 16.92
C GLU A 332 0.25 16.06 15.70
N ALA A 333 0.32 17.08 14.85
CA ALA A 333 1.23 17.11 13.70
C ALA A 333 2.70 17.18 14.13
N VAL A 334 3.06 17.91 15.19
CA VAL A 334 4.41 17.90 15.77
C VAL A 334 4.74 16.49 16.28
N HIS A 335 3.81 15.83 16.95
CA HIS A 335 4.00 14.44 17.41
C HIS A 335 4.33 13.51 16.24
N VAL A 336 3.58 13.58 15.16
CA VAL A 336 3.83 12.75 13.94
C VAL A 336 5.20 13.07 13.33
N LEU A 337 5.58 14.34 13.20
CA LEU A 337 6.92 14.71 12.69
C LEU A 337 8.04 14.18 13.59
N LEU A 338 7.86 14.20 14.90
CA LEU A 338 8.83 13.63 15.83
C LEU A 338 8.93 12.11 15.68
N ARG A 339 7.82 11.41 15.45
CA ARG A 339 7.82 9.97 15.16
C ARG A 339 8.51 9.64 13.85
N LEU A 340 8.22 10.39 12.79
CA LEU A 340 8.89 10.24 11.49
C LEU A 340 10.40 10.45 11.62
N ARG A 341 10.81 11.48 12.34
CA ARG A 341 12.22 11.76 12.63
C ARG A 341 12.89 10.65 13.45
N ALA A 342 12.22 10.17 14.50
CA ALA A 342 12.74 9.05 15.31
C ALA A 342 12.84 7.73 14.53
N ALA A 343 12.05 7.58 13.46
CA ALA A 343 12.11 6.47 12.52
C ALA A 343 13.08 6.74 11.36
N SER A 344 13.82 7.85 11.36
CA SER A 344 14.69 8.28 10.25
C SER A 344 13.97 8.27 8.88
N CYS A 345 12.66 8.53 8.87
CA CYS A 345 11.79 8.42 7.69
C CYS A 345 11.33 9.81 7.24
N ASP A 346 11.91 10.34 6.18
CA ASP A 346 11.47 11.59 5.55
C ASP A 346 10.33 11.38 4.54
N ALA A 347 9.25 10.74 4.94
CA ALA A 347 8.08 10.54 4.10
C ALA A 347 7.42 11.88 3.69
N VAL A 348 7.56 12.92 4.51
CA VAL A 348 7.03 14.26 4.20
C VAL A 348 7.83 14.95 3.08
N GLY A 349 9.07 14.54 2.86
CA GLY A 349 9.91 14.96 1.73
C GLY A 349 10.60 16.32 1.95
N PHE A 350 11.14 16.55 3.13
CA PHE A 350 11.99 17.73 3.40
C PHE A 350 13.32 17.65 2.64
N GLY A 351 13.88 16.46 2.39
CA GLY A 351 15.07 16.26 1.57
C GLY A 351 14.91 16.82 0.16
N ARG A 352 13.71 16.73 -0.42
CA ARG A 352 13.40 17.39 -1.71
C ARG A 352 13.47 18.91 -1.65
N ILE A 353 13.33 19.51 -0.48
CA ILE A 353 13.51 20.94 -0.26
C ILE A 353 14.99 21.22 0.00
N ALA A 354 15.66 20.37 0.76
CA ALA A 354 17.07 20.50 1.11
C ALA A 354 17.98 20.44 -0.12
N ILE A 355 17.76 19.47 -1.03
CA ILE A 355 18.56 19.30 -2.25
C ILE A 355 18.51 20.54 -3.17
N ARG A 356 17.38 21.25 -3.21
CA ARG A 356 17.24 22.48 -3.99
C ARG A 356 18.10 23.63 -3.48
N LYS A 357 18.61 23.54 -2.24
CA LYS A 357 19.53 24.51 -1.64
C LYS A 357 20.99 24.10 -1.82
N SER A 358 21.26 22.89 -2.29
CA SER A 358 22.62 22.42 -2.62
C SER A 358 23.07 22.98 -3.96
N ILE A 359 24.36 23.29 -4.07
CA ILE A 359 24.96 23.92 -5.26
C ILE A 359 25.11 22.86 -6.37
N ASP A 360 25.49 21.64 -6.00
CA ASP A 360 25.75 20.52 -6.90
C ASP A 360 25.48 19.17 -6.22
N ILE A 361 25.58 18.08 -6.98
CA ILE A 361 25.36 16.71 -6.48
C ILE A 361 26.39 16.33 -5.40
N PRO A 362 27.72 16.56 -5.58
CA PRO A 362 28.70 16.22 -4.54
C PRO A 362 28.44 16.92 -3.19
N SER A 363 27.99 18.19 -3.21
CA SER A 363 27.65 18.89 -1.96
C SER A 363 26.37 18.37 -1.30
N TRP A 364 25.45 17.79 -2.07
CA TRP A 364 24.30 17.09 -1.54
C TRP A 364 24.71 15.76 -0.91
N GLU A 365 25.47 14.92 -1.62
CA GLU A 365 25.96 13.62 -1.13
C GLU A 365 26.79 13.77 0.16
N ALA A 366 27.66 14.78 0.22
CA ALA A 366 28.46 15.07 1.40
C ALA A 366 27.64 15.49 2.62
N ARG A 367 26.39 15.92 2.42
CA ARG A 367 25.49 16.38 3.48
C ARG A 367 24.95 15.25 4.35
N ASN A 368 24.90 14.02 3.83
CA ASN A 368 24.31 12.86 4.52
C ASN A 368 22.92 13.18 5.12
N TRP A 369 21.94 13.43 4.23
CA TRP A 369 20.62 13.90 4.60
C TRP A 369 19.93 13.04 5.70
N PRO A 370 19.96 11.69 5.70
CA PRO A 370 19.32 10.90 6.74
C PRO A 370 19.82 11.25 8.16
N GLU A 371 21.13 11.37 8.36
CA GLU A 371 21.70 11.76 9.66
C GLU A 371 21.39 13.22 10.04
N GLU A 372 21.36 14.12 9.06
CA GLU A 372 20.99 15.50 9.30
C GLU A 372 19.52 15.61 9.72
N TYR A 373 18.61 14.90 9.00
CA TYR A 373 17.18 14.90 9.27
C TYR A 373 16.85 14.51 10.71
N GLU A 374 17.54 13.52 11.28
CA GLU A 374 17.36 13.09 12.67
C GLU A 374 17.64 14.17 13.72
N ARG A 375 18.51 15.13 13.39
CA ARG A 375 18.98 16.16 14.34
C ARG A 375 18.20 17.46 14.25
N LEU A 376 17.46 17.68 13.16
CA LEU A 376 16.75 18.93 12.92
C LEU A 376 15.57 19.10 13.88
N GLY A 377 15.35 20.34 14.32
CA GLY A 377 14.15 20.71 15.07
C GLY A 377 12.89 20.57 14.22
N VAL A 378 11.72 20.48 14.84
CA VAL A 378 10.43 20.46 14.15
C VAL A 378 9.52 21.55 14.67
N ARG A 379 8.74 22.17 13.80
CA ARG A 379 7.74 23.19 14.12
C ARG A 379 6.54 23.03 13.20
N VAL A 380 5.35 23.06 13.78
CA VAL A 380 4.12 23.12 12.99
C VAL A 380 3.33 24.35 13.43
N SER A 381 2.70 25.01 12.49
CA SER A 381 1.72 26.07 12.74
C SER A 381 0.46 25.79 11.91
N ALA A 382 -0.70 25.98 12.51
CA ALA A 382 -1.99 25.75 11.85
C ALA A 382 -2.85 27.02 11.89
N ASN A 383 -3.46 27.34 10.77
CA ASN A 383 -4.51 28.35 10.65
C ASN A 383 -5.79 27.63 10.22
N VAL A 384 -6.74 27.54 11.12
CA VAL A 384 -7.99 26.80 10.94
C VAL A 384 -9.15 27.77 10.92
N THR A 385 -10.02 27.64 9.91
CA THR A 385 -11.30 28.34 9.83
C THR A 385 -12.41 27.33 9.96
N VAL A 386 -13.28 27.47 10.93
CA VAL A 386 -14.45 26.59 11.06
C VAL A 386 -15.65 27.23 10.36
N LEU A 387 -16.19 26.49 9.38
CA LEU A 387 -17.41 26.85 8.65
C LEU A 387 -18.60 26.19 9.35
N GLN A 388 -19.62 26.96 9.57
CA GLN A 388 -20.91 26.51 10.10
C GLN A 388 -21.72 25.74 9.05
#